data_a1a57fe7e699b106aa63a4eac103b15a
#
_entry.id   a1a57fe7e699b106aa63a4eac103b15a
#
_cell.length_a   1.000
_cell.length_b   1.000
_cell.length_c   1.000
_cell.angle_alpha   90.00
_cell.angle_beta   90.00
_cell.angle_gamma   90.00
#
_symmetry.space_group_name_H-M   'P 1'
#
loop_
_entity.id
_entity.type
_entity.pdbx_description
1 polymer ?
#
loop_
_entity_poly.entity_id
_entity_poly.type
_entity_poly.pdbx_seq_one_letter_code
_entity_poly.pdbx_strand_id
1 'polypeptide(L)'
;MLKRIFSYMKQYKKYACLALLCIAVEAVLELMVPMIMADLIDNGVANGDTAYIYTKGLQMAGCAVLALILGIGSARFSALAGQGLGANIRQAEYEKLQSYSFANIDHFRVSSLVTRLTSDVTNIQNSVSTGMRPFGRSPVMLIFASSVAFTIN
;
A
#
# COMPACT_ATOMS: atom_id res chain seq x y z
N MET A 1 5.76 -16.01 -13.27
CA MET A 1 6.85 -15.47 -12.42
C MET A 1 6.30 -14.82 -11.14
N LEU A 2 5.38 -13.87 -11.22
CA LEU A 2 4.74 -13.19 -10.08
C LEU A 2 4.11 -14.16 -9.06
N LYS A 3 3.34 -15.16 -9.51
CA LYS A 3 2.71 -16.16 -8.64
C LYS A 3 3.70 -16.91 -7.74
N ARG A 4 4.92 -17.11 -8.23
CA ARG A 4 6.02 -17.77 -7.50
C ARG A 4 6.63 -16.84 -6.44
N ILE A 5 6.79 -15.56 -6.75
CA ILE A 5 7.26 -14.53 -5.80
C ILE A 5 6.24 -14.38 -4.65
N PHE A 6 4.95 -14.25 -4.97
CA PHE A 6 3.88 -14.19 -3.96
C PHE A 6 3.75 -15.46 -3.11
N SER A 7 4.21 -16.62 -3.60
CA SER A 7 4.30 -17.86 -2.81
C SER A 7 5.25 -17.72 -1.62
N TYR A 8 6.32 -16.94 -1.75
CA TYR A 8 7.30 -16.68 -0.67
C TYR A 8 6.78 -15.73 0.42
N MET A 9 5.65 -15.05 0.21
CA MET A 9 5.05 -14.22 1.25
C MET A 9 4.55 -15.01 2.47
N LYS A 10 4.25 -16.31 2.31
CA LYS A 10 3.82 -17.23 3.40
C LYS A 10 2.97 -16.52 4.48
N GLN A 11 3.52 -16.36 5.68
CA GLN A 11 2.89 -15.75 6.85
C GLN A 11 2.64 -14.22 6.69
N TYR A 12 3.36 -13.54 5.81
CA TYR A 12 3.27 -12.08 5.62
C TYR A 12 2.11 -11.66 4.71
N LYS A 13 1.36 -12.61 4.13
CA LYS A 13 0.14 -12.32 3.34
C LYS A 13 -0.90 -11.54 4.15
N LYS A 14 -1.01 -11.81 5.44
CA LYS A 14 -1.93 -11.11 6.35
C LYS A 14 -1.62 -9.61 6.41
N TYR A 15 -0.34 -9.24 6.50
CA TYR A 15 0.10 -7.86 6.52
C TYR A 15 -0.14 -7.16 5.18
N ALA A 16 0.05 -7.86 4.06
CA ALA A 16 -0.28 -7.33 2.75
C ALA A 16 -1.78 -7.06 2.59
N CYS A 17 -2.65 -7.97 3.03
CA CYS A 17 -4.10 -7.76 3.03
C CYS A 17 -4.52 -6.59 3.92
N LEU A 18 -3.95 -6.49 5.14
CA LEU A 18 -4.22 -5.38 6.05
C LEU A 18 -3.76 -4.04 5.46
N ALA A 19 -2.58 -4.01 4.82
CA ALA A 19 -2.09 -2.83 4.14
C ALA A 19 -3.06 -2.36 3.05
N LEU A 20 -3.49 -3.27 2.17
CA LEU A 20 -4.43 -2.97 1.09
C LEU A 20 -5.79 -2.47 1.63
N LEU A 21 -6.28 -3.08 2.71
CA LEU A 21 -7.52 -2.66 3.35
C LEU A 21 -7.40 -1.25 3.94
N CYS A 22 -6.30 -0.95 4.65
CA CYS A 22 -6.04 0.39 5.18
C CYS A 22 -5.95 1.43 4.05
N ILE A 23 -5.25 1.10 2.94
CA ILE A 23 -5.13 1.98 1.77
C ILE A 23 -6.49 2.24 1.12
N ALA A 24 -7.33 1.22 1.00
CA ALA A 24 -8.64 1.37 0.40
C ALA A 24 -9.54 2.29 1.24
N VAL A 25 -9.57 2.10 2.56
CA VAL A 25 -10.37 2.94 3.46
C VAL A 25 -9.80 4.36 3.52
N GLU A 26 -8.47 4.54 3.57
CA GLU A 26 -7.79 5.84 3.50
C GLU A 26 -8.21 6.60 2.23
N ALA A 27 -8.19 5.94 1.06
CA ALA A 27 -8.57 6.55 -0.21
C ALA A 27 -10.04 7.00 -0.24
N VAL A 28 -10.95 6.24 0.34
CA VAL A 28 -12.37 6.63 0.46
C VAL A 28 -12.52 7.87 1.34
N LEU A 29 -11.87 7.90 2.50
CA LEU A 29 -11.92 9.06 3.41
C LEU A 29 -11.40 10.33 2.75
N GLU A 30 -10.29 10.23 1.99
CA GLU A 30 -9.74 11.38 1.25
C GLU A 30 -10.72 11.93 0.19
N LEU A 31 -11.49 11.05 -0.47
CA LEU A 31 -12.49 11.45 -1.44
C LEU A 31 -13.75 12.04 -0.79
N MET A 32 -14.07 11.68 0.45
CA MET A 32 -15.18 12.26 1.20
C MET A 32 -14.93 13.72 1.60
N VAL A 33 -13.69 14.12 1.84
CA VAL A 33 -13.37 15.49 2.29
C VAL A 33 -13.83 16.55 1.30
N PRO A 34 -13.56 16.49 -0.03
CA PRO A 34 -14.08 17.43 -1.00
C PRO A 34 -15.62 17.46 -1.06
N MET A 35 -16.28 16.31 -0.88
CA MET A 35 -17.76 16.23 -0.88
C MET A 35 -18.34 16.95 0.33
N ILE A 36 -17.78 16.75 1.53
CA ILE A 36 -18.19 17.45 2.74
C ILE A 36 -17.91 18.95 2.60
N MET A 37 -16.82 19.33 1.93
CA MET A 37 -16.48 20.73 1.67
C MET A 37 -17.49 21.41 0.74
N ALA A 38 -17.92 20.74 -0.33
CA ALA A 38 -18.95 21.25 -1.22
C ALA A 38 -20.27 21.49 -0.46
N ASP A 39 -20.71 20.50 0.31
CA ASP A 39 -21.92 20.60 1.14
C ASP A 39 -21.80 21.72 2.20
N LEU A 40 -20.61 21.91 2.80
CA LEU A 40 -20.35 23.02 3.73
C LEU A 40 -20.53 24.38 3.04
N ILE A 41 -20.04 24.53 1.80
CA ILE A 41 -20.16 25.78 1.05
C ILE A 41 -21.61 26.04 0.65
N ASP A 42 -22.26 25.03 0.07
CA ASP A 42 -23.62 25.18 -0.50
C ASP A 42 -24.68 25.40 0.57
N ASN A 43 -24.58 24.72 1.70
CA ASN A 43 -25.60 24.78 2.75
C ASN A 43 -25.19 25.59 3.97
N GLY A 44 -23.89 25.63 4.30
CA GLY A 44 -23.39 26.36 5.47
C GLY A 44 -23.10 27.81 5.18
N VAL A 45 -22.22 28.06 4.19
CA VAL A 45 -21.78 29.43 3.87
C VAL A 45 -22.89 30.21 3.17
N ALA A 46 -23.57 29.60 2.21
CA ALA A 46 -24.63 30.27 1.46
C ALA A 46 -25.81 30.73 2.35
N ASN A 47 -26.10 29.96 3.42
CA ASN A 47 -27.17 30.28 4.37
C ASN A 47 -26.68 31.04 5.61
N GLY A 48 -25.37 31.25 5.77
CA GLY A 48 -24.79 31.90 6.95
C GLY A 48 -24.93 31.10 8.25
N ASP A 49 -25.19 29.78 8.16
CA ASP A 49 -25.36 28.92 9.30
C ASP A 49 -23.99 28.50 9.90
N THR A 50 -23.57 29.22 10.93
CA THR A 50 -22.30 28.99 11.62
C THR A 50 -22.28 27.63 12.32
N ALA A 51 -23.40 27.13 12.86
CA ALA A 51 -23.45 25.85 13.56
C ALA A 51 -23.22 24.70 12.56
N TYR A 52 -23.80 24.81 11.37
CA TYR A 52 -23.58 23.85 10.28
C TYR A 52 -22.12 23.82 9.82
N ILE A 53 -21.50 25.00 9.65
CA ILE A 53 -20.09 25.13 9.28
C ILE A 53 -19.17 24.44 10.31
N TYR A 54 -19.41 24.68 11.60
CA TYR A 54 -18.63 24.02 12.65
C TYR A 54 -18.78 22.48 12.64
N THR A 55 -20.01 22.00 12.44
CA THR A 55 -20.28 20.56 12.39
C THR A 55 -19.58 19.89 11.21
N LYS A 56 -19.67 20.48 10.02
CA LYS A 56 -18.99 19.95 8.82
C LYS A 56 -17.48 20.07 8.92
N GLY A 57 -16.96 21.18 9.47
CA GLY A 57 -15.54 21.34 9.73
C GLY A 57 -14.99 20.27 10.69
N LEU A 58 -15.74 19.93 11.74
CA LEU A 58 -15.36 18.87 12.67
C LEU A 58 -15.40 17.48 11.99
N GLN A 59 -16.38 17.22 11.11
CA GLN A 59 -16.42 15.99 10.33
C GLN A 59 -15.20 15.87 9.41
N MET A 60 -14.83 16.95 8.71
CA MET A 60 -13.63 16.97 7.85
C MET A 60 -12.37 16.71 8.67
N ALA A 61 -12.22 17.35 9.83
CA ALA A 61 -11.09 17.12 10.74
C ALA A 61 -11.04 15.65 11.21
N GLY A 62 -12.19 15.07 11.55
CA GLY A 62 -12.31 13.66 11.90
C GLY A 62 -11.86 12.72 10.78
N CYS A 63 -12.33 12.96 9.56
CA CYS A 63 -11.90 12.21 8.37
C CYS A 63 -10.39 12.32 8.14
N ALA A 64 -9.81 13.52 8.27
CA ALA A 64 -8.39 13.74 8.10
C ALA A 64 -7.54 12.99 9.13
N VAL A 65 -7.95 13.00 10.41
CA VAL A 65 -7.27 12.25 11.48
C VAL A 65 -7.36 10.74 11.25
N LEU A 66 -8.52 10.23 10.86
CA LEU A 66 -8.68 8.81 10.54
C LEU A 66 -7.83 8.41 9.33
N ALA A 67 -7.82 9.22 8.28
CA ALA A 67 -6.98 8.99 7.10
C ALA A 67 -5.49 8.97 7.47
N LEU A 68 -5.04 9.87 8.35
CA LEU A 68 -3.66 9.89 8.85
C LEU A 68 -3.30 8.59 9.59
N ILE A 69 -4.15 8.13 10.50
CA ILE A 69 -3.93 6.88 11.26
C ILE A 69 -3.84 5.67 10.31
N LEU A 70 -4.77 5.60 9.35
CA LEU A 70 -4.79 4.53 8.35
C LEU A 70 -3.58 4.60 7.42
N GLY A 71 -3.14 5.81 7.05
CA GLY A 71 -1.94 6.04 6.25
C GLY A 71 -0.67 5.55 6.93
N ILE A 72 -0.50 5.85 8.22
CA ILE A 72 0.62 5.34 9.02
C ILE A 72 0.54 3.81 9.14
N GLY A 73 -0.65 3.27 9.41
CA GLY A 73 -0.89 1.83 9.49
C GLY A 73 -0.57 1.11 8.18
N SER A 74 -1.03 1.65 7.05
CA SER A 74 -0.79 1.10 5.72
C SER A 74 0.70 1.07 5.37
N ALA A 75 1.42 2.14 5.68
CA ALA A 75 2.87 2.23 5.46
C ALA A 75 3.62 1.16 6.27
N ARG A 76 3.27 1.00 7.55
CA ARG A 76 3.87 0.00 8.43
C ARG A 76 3.60 -1.43 7.95
N PHE A 77 2.34 -1.75 7.60
CA PHE A 77 1.99 -3.09 7.13
C PHE A 77 2.59 -3.40 5.76
N SER A 78 2.69 -2.43 4.84
CA SER A 78 3.37 -2.59 3.56
C SER A 78 4.87 -2.85 3.74
N ALA A 79 5.52 -2.13 4.65
CA ALA A 79 6.92 -2.34 4.98
C ALA A 79 7.16 -3.75 5.57
N LEU A 80 6.32 -4.19 6.52
CA LEU A 80 6.41 -5.53 7.10
C LEU A 80 6.21 -6.63 6.04
N ALA A 81 5.24 -6.45 5.14
CA ALA A 81 4.99 -7.41 4.05
C ALA A 81 6.17 -7.50 3.08
N GLY A 82 6.73 -6.36 2.67
CA GLY A 82 7.89 -6.31 1.77
C GLY A 82 9.16 -6.86 2.40
N GLN A 83 9.46 -6.47 3.65
CA GLN A 83 10.64 -6.98 4.38
C GLN A 83 10.53 -8.48 4.64
N GLY A 84 9.35 -8.96 5.04
CA GLY A 84 9.11 -10.38 5.25
C GLY A 84 9.24 -11.21 3.97
N LEU A 85 8.77 -10.67 2.84
CA LEU A 85 9.00 -11.28 1.53
C LEU A 85 10.50 -11.37 1.21
N GLY A 86 11.24 -10.26 1.37
CA GLY A 86 12.68 -10.22 1.13
C GLY A 86 13.46 -11.21 2.00
N ALA A 87 13.11 -11.33 3.28
CA ALA A 87 13.72 -12.29 4.19
C ALA A 87 13.48 -13.74 3.73
N ASN A 88 12.24 -14.09 3.37
CA ASN A 88 11.91 -15.44 2.90
C ASN A 88 12.58 -15.79 1.55
N ILE A 89 12.75 -14.81 0.65
CA ILE A 89 13.46 -15.00 -0.61
C ILE A 89 14.95 -15.25 -0.33
N ARG A 90 15.59 -14.40 0.49
CA ARG A 90 17.01 -14.57 0.85
C ARG A 90 17.27 -15.94 1.50
N GLN A 91 16.39 -16.37 2.39
CA GLN A 91 16.50 -17.69 3.01
C GLN A 91 16.42 -18.81 1.96
N ALA A 92 15.44 -18.74 1.05
CA ALA A 92 15.28 -19.75 0.01
C ALA A 92 16.47 -19.79 -0.97
N GLU A 93 17.02 -18.62 -1.31
CA GLU A 93 18.20 -18.52 -2.16
C GLU A 93 19.44 -19.06 -1.44
N TYR A 94 19.60 -18.76 -0.15
CA TYR A 94 20.71 -19.28 0.65
C TYR A 94 20.66 -20.81 0.79
N GLU A 95 19.49 -21.37 1.10
CA GLU A 95 19.28 -22.83 1.14
C GLU A 95 19.60 -23.47 -0.22
N LYS A 96 19.24 -22.82 -1.32
CA LYS A 96 19.53 -23.29 -2.66
C LYS A 96 21.02 -23.25 -2.96
N LEU A 97 21.74 -22.20 -2.56
CA LEU A 97 23.20 -22.10 -2.73
C LEU A 97 23.94 -23.18 -1.92
N GLN A 98 23.51 -23.47 -0.71
CA GLN A 98 24.10 -24.54 0.09
C GLN A 98 23.93 -25.93 -0.54
N SER A 99 22.89 -26.11 -1.37
CA SER A 99 22.66 -27.36 -2.09
C SER A 99 23.55 -27.54 -3.34
N TYR A 100 24.33 -26.52 -3.74
CA TYR A 100 25.18 -26.58 -4.91
C TYR A 100 26.52 -27.22 -4.57
N SER A 101 27.01 -28.07 -5.50
CA SER A 101 28.38 -28.59 -5.46
C SER A 101 29.39 -27.49 -5.83
N PHE A 102 30.65 -27.65 -5.36
CA PHE A 102 31.72 -26.71 -5.72
C PHE A 102 31.89 -26.54 -7.23
N ALA A 103 31.73 -27.60 -8.01
CA ALA A 103 31.76 -27.53 -9.48
C ALA A 103 30.63 -26.67 -10.07
N ASN A 104 29.48 -26.58 -9.41
CA ASN A 104 28.37 -25.71 -9.84
C ASN A 104 28.63 -24.25 -9.46
N ILE A 105 29.30 -24.00 -8.34
CA ILE A 105 29.65 -22.65 -7.88
C ILE A 105 30.67 -22.00 -8.82
N ASP A 106 31.67 -22.78 -9.27
CA ASP A 106 32.70 -22.32 -10.19
C ASP A 106 32.15 -21.93 -11.56
N HIS A 107 31.00 -22.49 -11.96
CA HIS A 107 30.30 -22.10 -13.20
C HIS A 107 29.60 -20.73 -13.08
N PHE A 108 29.27 -20.29 -11.88
CA PHE A 108 28.68 -18.98 -11.63
C PHE A 108 29.75 -18.02 -11.08
N ARG A 109 29.81 -16.81 -11.61
CA ARG A 109 30.67 -15.77 -11.01
C ARG A 109 30.13 -15.44 -9.61
N VAL A 110 30.98 -15.56 -8.60
CA VAL A 110 30.62 -15.27 -7.19
C VAL A 110 30.01 -13.87 -7.06
N SER A 111 30.52 -12.88 -7.78
CA SER A 111 29.96 -11.52 -7.82
C SER A 111 28.49 -11.49 -8.26
N SER A 112 28.09 -12.30 -9.23
CA SER A 112 26.70 -12.39 -9.71
C SER A 112 25.79 -13.01 -8.65
N LEU A 113 26.25 -14.02 -7.91
CA LEU A 113 25.48 -14.64 -6.82
C LEU A 113 25.26 -13.66 -5.66
N VAL A 114 26.31 -12.91 -5.30
CA VAL A 114 26.21 -11.87 -4.26
C VAL A 114 25.21 -10.77 -4.66
N THR A 115 25.25 -10.30 -5.92
CA THR A 115 24.32 -9.29 -6.40
C THR A 115 22.86 -9.75 -6.35
N ARG A 116 22.59 -11.02 -6.68
CA ARG A 116 21.23 -11.60 -6.59
C ARG A 116 20.73 -11.66 -5.15
N LEU A 117 21.56 -12.13 -4.22
CA LEU A 117 21.21 -12.22 -2.80
C LEU A 117 21.03 -10.86 -2.13
N THR A 118 21.64 -9.80 -2.65
CA THR A 118 21.61 -8.47 -2.06
C THR A 118 20.69 -7.53 -2.85
N SER A 119 21.17 -7.02 -3.98
CA SER A 119 20.51 -5.94 -4.73
C SER A 119 19.19 -6.37 -5.35
N ASP A 120 19.13 -7.55 -5.97
CA ASP A 120 17.92 -8.00 -6.66
C ASP A 120 16.79 -8.27 -5.67
N VAL A 121 17.09 -8.92 -4.55
CA VAL A 121 16.09 -9.16 -3.50
C VAL A 121 15.65 -7.86 -2.85
N THR A 122 16.56 -6.92 -2.63
CA THR A 122 16.23 -5.60 -2.09
C THR A 122 15.32 -4.81 -3.05
N ASN A 123 15.57 -4.89 -4.35
CA ASN A 123 14.71 -4.26 -5.36
C ASN A 123 13.30 -4.87 -5.36
N ILE A 124 13.17 -6.19 -5.26
CA ILE A 124 11.86 -6.87 -5.14
C ILE A 124 11.16 -6.44 -3.85
N GLN A 125 11.87 -6.43 -2.73
CA GLN A 125 11.36 -5.98 -1.43
C GLN A 125 10.81 -4.55 -1.50
N ASN A 126 11.59 -3.62 -2.06
CA ASN A 126 11.21 -2.22 -2.20
C ASN A 126 10.04 -2.04 -3.18
N SER A 127 10.04 -2.78 -4.28
CA SER A 127 8.93 -2.77 -5.25
C SER A 127 7.62 -3.20 -4.62
N VAL A 128 7.63 -4.20 -3.76
CA VAL A 128 6.43 -4.65 -3.04
C VAL A 128 6.03 -3.63 -1.97
N SER A 129 6.97 -3.18 -1.12
CA SER A 129 6.67 -2.21 -0.06
C SER A 129 6.09 -0.90 -0.59
N THR A 130 6.72 -0.33 -1.62
CA THR A 130 6.33 0.96 -2.20
C THR A 130 5.17 0.82 -3.19
N GLY A 131 5.14 -0.28 -3.94
CA GLY A 131 4.13 -0.55 -4.97
C GLY A 131 2.74 -0.83 -4.43
N MET A 132 2.61 -1.36 -3.20
CA MET A 132 1.29 -1.65 -2.61
C MET A 132 0.39 -0.43 -2.55
N ARG A 133 0.94 0.76 -2.24
CA ARG A 133 0.16 1.98 -2.09
C ARG A 133 -0.48 2.44 -3.41
N PRO A 134 0.25 2.67 -4.52
CA PRO A 134 -0.36 3.05 -5.79
C PRO A 134 -1.28 1.95 -6.35
N PHE A 135 -0.89 0.68 -6.26
CA PHE A 135 -1.72 -0.42 -6.76
C PHE A 135 -3.02 -0.62 -5.97
N GLY A 136 -3.01 -0.39 -4.67
CA GLY A 136 -4.21 -0.46 -3.84
C GLY A 136 -5.12 0.76 -4.00
N ARG A 137 -4.54 1.97 -4.13
CA ARG A 137 -5.28 3.23 -4.20
C ARG A 137 -5.93 3.47 -5.56
N SER A 138 -5.23 3.17 -6.66
CA SER A 138 -5.70 3.46 -8.02
C SER A 138 -7.06 2.85 -8.37
N PRO A 139 -7.33 1.54 -8.14
CA PRO A 139 -8.62 0.96 -8.48
C PRO A 139 -9.76 1.54 -7.62
N VAL A 140 -9.49 1.82 -6.34
CA VAL A 140 -10.50 2.41 -5.44
C VAL A 140 -10.87 3.82 -5.92
N MET A 141 -9.87 4.64 -6.24
CA MET A 141 -10.09 5.98 -6.77
C MET A 141 -10.84 5.97 -8.10
N LEU A 142 -10.49 5.05 -9.00
CA LEU A 142 -11.14 4.93 -10.30
C LEU A 142 -12.63 4.59 -10.16
N ILE A 143 -12.95 3.58 -9.33
CA ILE A 143 -14.34 3.13 -9.11
C ILE A 143 -15.14 4.24 -8.43
N PHE A 144 -14.60 4.85 -7.37
CA PHE A 144 -15.31 5.87 -6.61
C PHE A 144 -15.51 7.15 -7.43
N ALA A 145 -14.46 7.66 -8.09
CA ALA A 145 -14.55 8.85 -8.94
C ALA A 145 -15.54 8.66 -10.10
N SER A 146 -15.53 7.47 -10.74
CA SER A 146 -16.49 7.15 -11.79
C SER A 146 -17.91 7.11 -11.25
N SER A 147 -18.16 6.49 -10.09
CA SER A 147 -19.50 6.43 -9.49
C SER A 147 -20.03 7.82 -9.13
N VAL A 148 -19.19 8.69 -8.57
CA VAL A 148 -19.56 10.07 -8.25
C VAL A 148 -19.83 10.88 -9.53
N ALA A 149 -19.02 10.71 -10.57
CA ALA A 149 -19.24 11.38 -11.85
C ALA A 149 -20.60 11.01 -12.49
N PHE A 150 -20.99 9.73 -12.40
CA PHE A 150 -22.29 9.26 -12.89
C PHE A 150 -23.49 9.72 -12.05
N THR A 151 -23.28 10.07 -10.78
CA THR A 151 -24.37 10.57 -9.91
C THR A 151 -24.59 12.07 -10.02
N ILE A 152 -23.60 12.82 -10.49
CA ILE A 152 -23.69 14.29 -10.63
C ILE A 152 -24.21 14.70 -12.01
N ASN A 153 -24.14 13.81 -13.02
CA ASN A 153 -24.59 14.07 -14.38
C ASN A 153 -25.97 13.45 -14.61
#